data_d5885af720162905010ef88f848ebeb5
#
_entry.id   d5885af720162905010ef88f848ebeb5
#
_cell.length_a   1.000
_cell.length_b   1.000
_cell.length_c   1.000
_cell.angle_alpha   90.00
_cell.angle_beta   90.00
_cell.angle_gamma   90.00
#
_symmetry.space_group_name_H-M   'P 1'
#
loop_
_entity.id
_entity.type
_entity.pdbx_description
1 polymer ?
#
loop_
_entity_poly.entity_id
_entity_poly.type
_entity_poly.pdbx_seq_one_letter_code
_entity_poly.pdbx_strand_id
1 'polypeptide(L)'
;MDDEARRSMVNIGEATDRLLASAAALTDAGAGEPSLLPGWTRGHVLTHVARNGDGLGNLLRWARTGVETPMYASREARRADIEAGAGRSAADLAADVRAAAIAFAAEAASLPDEAWAAQVRMLVGPPMPARRVLDWRLREVEIHHTDLGTGYLPAAWPAEFVAENLPEVAGSFAGRDDAPSCLLRPDGSDSSWRIGPDQPGAPPVSVQGSAVGLLAWLIGRDDGSGLRVAGGDAVPPVLPPWR
;
A
#
# COMPACT_ATOMS: atom_id res chain seq x y z
N MET A 1 23.33 -6.65 1.00
CA MET A 1 22.21 -5.70 0.73
C MET A 1 22.79 -4.44 0.15
N ASP A 2 22.40 -4.08 -1.08
CA ASP A 2 22.85 -2.88 -1.77
C ASP A 2 22.27 -1.60 -1.16
N ASP A 3 22.71 -0.42 -1.66
CA ASP A 3 22.33 0.87 -1.09
C ASP A 3 20.84 1.20 -1.30
N GLU A 4 20.23 0.71 -2.37
CA GLU A 4 18.80 0.90 -2.66
C GLU A 4 17.95 0.11 -1.67
N ALA A 5 18.21 -1.19 -1.50
CA ALA A 5 17.49 -2.00 -0.53
C ALA A 5 17.68 -1.49 0.91
N ARG A 6 18.86 -0.94 1.22
CA ARG A 6 19.13 -0.33 2.52
C ARG A 6 18.27 0.93 2.75
N ARG A 7 18.14 1.81 1.74
CA ARG A 7 17.23 2.97 1.81
C ARG A 7 15.78 2.54 1.98
N SER A 8 15.31 1.58 1.18
CA SER A 8 13.95 1.05 1.31
C SER A 8 13.68 0.50 2.72
N MET A 9 14.64 -0.21 3.33
CA MET A 9 14.50 -0.71 4.70
C MET A 9 14.45 0.42 5.74
N VAL A 10 15.18 1.51 5.55
CA VAL A 10 15.08 2.72 6.42
C VAL A 10 13.68 3.30 6.30
N ASN A 11 13.17 3.52 5.09
CA ASN A 11 11.83 4.08 4.85
C ASN A 11 10.72 3.19 5.46
N ILE A 12 10.84 1.86 5.32
CA ILE A 12 9.92 0.89 5.95
C ILE A 12 9.97 0.99 7.47
N GLY A 13 11.16 1.13 8.06
CA GLY A 13 11.35 1.29 9.49
C GLY A 13 10.65 2.55 10.00
N GLU A 14 10.91 3.71 9.39
CA GLU A 14 10.29 4.98 9.74
C GLU A 14 8.75 4.96 9.59
N ALA A 15 8.24 4.38 8.50
CA ALA A 15 6.80 4.20 8.31
C ALA A 15 6.19 3.32 9.39
N THR A 16 6.86 2.22 9.72
CA THR A 16 6.43 1.30 10.79
C THR A 16 6.43 1.97 12.15
N ASP A 17 7.43 2.78 12.48
CA ASP A 17 7.51 3.51 13.75
C ASP A 17 6.37 4.53 13.87
N ARG A 18 6.03 5.24 12.80
CA ARG A 18 4.86 6.14 12.78
C ARG A 18 3.55 5.39 13.00
N LEU A 19 3.36 4.25 12.34
CA LEU A 19 2.18 3.39 12.52
C LEU A 19 2.10 2.87 13.97
N LEU A 20 3.21 2.40 14.54
CA LEU A 20 3.28 1.91 15.91
C LEU A 20 3.00 2.99 16.94
N ALA A 21 3.43 4.24 16.69
CA ALA A 21 3.08 5.37 17.55
C ALA A 21 1.56 5.61 17.59
N SER A 22 0.90 5.55 16.41
CA SER A 22 -0.56 5.66 16.33
C SER A 22 -1.27 4.47 17.01
N ALA A 23 -0.76 3.24 16.81
CA ALA A 23 -1.32 2.05 17.44
C ALA A 23 -1.18 2.08 18.97
N ALA A 24 -0.06 2.56 19.49
CA ALA A 24 0.19 2.67 20.94
C ALA A 24 -0.71 3.72 21.62
N ALA A 25 -1.25 4.67 20.87
CA ALA A 25 -2.19 5.66 21.37
C ALA A 25 -3.65 5.14 21.44
N LEU A 26 -3.93 3.95 20.88
CA LEU A 26 -5.27 3.36 20.93
C LEU A 26 -5.54 2.76 22.31
N THR A 27 -6.79 2.90 22.73
CA THR A 27 -7.37 2.07 23.82
C THR A 27 -7.95 0.79 23.20
N ASP A 28 -8.27 -0.22 24.02
CA ASP A 28 -8.93 -1.43 23.53
C ASP A 28 -10.28 -1.12 22.87
N ALA A 29 -11.05 -0.20 23.44
CA ALA A 29 -12.27 0.29 22.82
C ALA A 29 -12.00 0.94 21.47
N GLY A 30 -10.95 1.79 21.39
CA GLY A 30 -10.54 2.46 20.16
C GLY A 30 -10.06 1.48 19.07
N ALA A 31 -9.43 0.38 19.43
CA ALA A 31 -9.06 -0.68 18.48
C ALA A 31 -10.29 -1.39 17.89
N GLY A 32 -11.38 -1.50 18.68
CA GLY A 32 -12.66 -2.06 18.24
C GLY A 32 -13.51 -1.14 17.37
N GLU A 33 -13.20 0.15 17.30
CA GLU A 33 -13.95 1.11 16.47
C GLU A 33 -13.71 0.90 14.96
N PRO A 34 -14.65 1.35 14.10
CA PRO A 34 -14.48 1.29 12.65
C PRO A 34 -13.21 1.98 12.18
N SER A 35 -12.52 1.35 11.23
CA SER A 35 -11.46 1.96 10.44
C SER A 35 -12.05 2.71 9.22
N LEU A 36 -11.20 3.29 8.36
CA LEU A 36 -11.66 3.85 7.09
C LEU A 36 -12.00 2.77 6.05
N LEU A 37 -11.64 1.51 6.29
CA LEU A 37 -11.98 0.40 5.41
C LEU A 37 -13.38 -0.15 5.77
N PRO A 38 -14.32 -0.21 4.80
CA PRO A 38 -15.65 -0.72 5.05
C PRO A 38 -15.65 -2.13 5.66
N GLY A 39 -16.35 -2.32 6.78
CA GLY A 39 -16.47 -3.60 7.47
C GLY A 39 -15.28 -3.99 8.34
N TRP A 40 -14.21 -3.16 8.39
CA TRP A 40 -13.05 -3.42 9.23
C TRP A 40 -12.96 -2.47 10.42
N THR A 41 -12.60 -3.00 11.58
CA THR A 41 -12.16 -2.20 12.73
C THR A 41 -10.68 -1.86 12.60
N ARG A 42 -10.18 -0.95 13.45
CA ARG A 42 -8.75 -0.66 13.56
C ARG A 42 -7.94 -1.91 13.93
N GLY A 43 -8.50 -2.80 14.75
CA GLY A 43 -7.90 -4.10 15.08
C GLY A 43 -7.71 -5.00 13.85
N HIS A 44 -8.66 -5.01 12.89
CA HIS A 44 -8.52 -5.71 11.62
C HIS A 44 -7.35 -5.15 10.80
N VAL A 45 -7.24 -3.82 10.71
CA VAL A 45 -6.15 -3.16 9.99
C VAL A 45 -4.79 -3.51 10.59
N LEU A 46 -4.63 -3.40 11.92
CA LEU A 46 -3.37 -3.74 12.59
C LEU A 46 -3.02 -5.22 12.43
N THR A 47 -4.00 -6.12 12.57
CA THR A 47 -3.78 -7.56 12.34
C THR A 47 -3.38 -7.82 10.89
N HIS A 48 -4.04 -7.15 9.93
CA HIS A 48 -3.66 -7.27 8.53
C HIS A 48 -2.22 -6.84 8.28
N VAL A 49 -1.79 -5.69 8.81
CA VAL A 49 -0.41 -5.19 8.64
C VAL A 49 0.62 -6.15 9.24
N ALA A 50 0.31 -6.77 10.39
CA ALA A 50 1.16 -7.80 10.99
C ALA A 50 1.24 -9.05 10.08
N ARG A 51 0.12 -9.63 9.70
CA ARG A 51 0.07 -10.82 8.80
C ARG A 51 0.68 -10.55 7.44
N ASN A 52 0.57 -9.32 6.93
CA ASN A 52 1.24 -8.91 5.71
C ASN A 52 2.77 -8.93 5.87
N GLY A 53 3.30 -8.45 7.00
CA GLY A 53 4.73 -8.52 7.32
C GLY A 53 5.25 -9.96 7.31
N ASP A 54 4.52 -10.89 7.95
CA ASP A 54 4.85 -12.32 7.94
C ASP A 54 4.83 -12.90 6.51
N GLY A 55 3.77 -12.59 5.76
CA GLY A 55 3.62 -13.08 4.39
C GLY A 55 4.72 -12.57 3.45
N LEU A 56 5.06 -11.29 3.52
CA LEU A 56 6.15 -10.71 2.72
C LEU A 56 7.51 -11.25 3.18
N GLY A 57 7.71 -11.50 4.48
CA GLY A 57 8.88 -12.18 5.01
C GLY A 57 9.04 -13.60 4.46
N ASN A 58 7.95 -14.33 4.27
CA ASN A 58 7.97 -15.65 3.60
C ASN A 58 8.52 -15.57 2.17
N LEU A 59 8.16 -14.50 1.41
CA LEU A 59 8.69 -14.31 0.06
C LEU A 59 10.21 -14.03 0.07
N LEU A 60 10.70 -13.27 1.04
CA LEU A 60 12.13 -13.05 1.21
C LEU A 60 12.85 -14.35 1.58
N ARG A 61 12.25 -15.17 2.46
CA ARG A 61 12.77 -16.50 2.79
C ARG A 61 12.81 -17.41 1.55
N TRP A 62 11.76 -17.40 0.73
CA TRP A 62 11.75 -18.11 -0.55
C TRP A 62 12.91 -17.65 -1.44
N ALA A 63 13.09 -16.37 -1.64
CA ALA A 63 14.19 -15.82 -2.44
C ALA A 63 15.57 -16.27 -1.92
N ARG A 64 15.75 -16.31 -0.60
CA ARG A 64 17.01 -16.72 0.04
C ARG A 64 17.29 -18.21 -0.07
N THR A 65 16.27 -19.04 0.08
CA THR A 65 16.45 -20.52 0.18
C THR A 65 16.23 -21.26 -1.13
N GLY A 66 15.57 -20.61 -2.11
CA GLY A 66 15.10 -21.28 -3.33
C GLY A 66 13.89 -22.21 -3.10
N VAL A 67 13.41 -22.34 -1.85
CA VAL A 67 12.24 -23.17 -1.51
C VAL A 67 10.99 -22.31 -1.50
N GLU A 68 10.02 -22.66 -2.36
CA GLU A 68 8.77 -21.92 -2.45
C GLU A 68 8.07 -21.84 -1.08
N THR A 69 7.92 -20.60 -0.60
CA THR A 69 7.27 -20.29 0.66
C THR A 69 6.20 -19.23 0.38
N PRO A 70 4.92 -19.62 0.20
CA PRO A 70 3.84 -18.70 -0.14
C PRO A 70 3.61 -17.66 0.95
N MET A 71 3.14 -16.47 0.57
CA MET A 71 2.73 -15.43 1.54
C MET A 71 1.75 -15.96 2.59
N TYR A 72 0.75 -16.70 2.15
CA TYR A 72 -0.32 -17.30 2.95
C TYR A 72 -0.62 -18.70 2.42
N ALA A 73 -1.13 -19.58 3.27
CA ALA A 73 -1.57 -20.90 2.86
C ALA A 73 -2.72 -20.82 1.83
N SER A 74 -3.64 -19.87 2.00
CA SER A 74 -4.71 -19.55 1.05
C SER A 74 -5.31 -18.17 1.34
N ARG A 75 -6.21 -17.68 0.48
CA ARG A 75 -7.00 -16.45 0.73
C ARG A 75 -7.90 -16.60 1.95
N GLU A 76 -8.48 -17.78 2.13
CA GLU A 76 -9.35 -18.11 3.26
C GLU A 76 -8.56 -18.13 4.56
N ALA A 77 -7.36 -18.72 4.58
CA ALA A 77 -6.46 -18.71 5.74
C ALA A 77 -6.08 -17.27 6.12
N ARG A 78 -5.67 -16.44 5.15
CA ARG A 78 -5.39 -15.02 5.39
C ARG A 78 -6.57 -14.30 6.04
N ARG A 79 -7.79 -14.50 5.52
CA ARG A 79 -8.98 -13.87 6.07
C ARG A 79 -9.28 -14.36 7.48
N ALA A 80 -9.19 -15.67 7.72
CA ALA A 80 -9.41 -16.27 9.04
C ALA A 80 -8.41 -15.74 10.07
N ASP A 81 -7.14 -15.61 9.71
CA ASP A 81 -6.10 -15.07 10.61
C ASP A 81 -6.36 -13.60 10.97
N ILE A 82 -6.83 -12.78 10.02
CA ILE A 82 -7.19 -11.38 10.29
C ILE A 82 -8.38 -11.31 11.23
N GLU A 83 -9.44 -12.06 10.97
CA GLU A 83 -10.65 -12.12 11.83
C GLU A 83 -10.30 -12.57 13.25
N ALA A 84 -9.51 -13.65 13.36
CA ALA A 84 -9.12 -14.18 14.67
C ALA A 84 -8.27 -13.21 15.49
N GLY A 85 -7.49 -12.36 14.81
CA GLY A 85 -6.59 -11.41 15.47
C GLY A 85 -7.23 -10.06 15.82
N ALA A 86 -8.30 -9.67 15.15
CA ALA A 86 -8.83 -8.31 15.18
C ALA A 86 -9.40 -7.88 16.54
N GLY A 87 -9.89 -8.83 17.34
CA GLY A 87 -10.49 -8.56 18.66
C GLY A 87 -9.50 -8.54 19.83
N ARG A 88 -8.19 -8.56 19.58
CA ARG A 88 -7.16 -8.50 20.64
C ARG A 88 -7.08 -7.12 21.28
N SER A 89 -6.40 -7.01 22.44
CA SER A 89 -6.13 -5.73 23.06
C SER A 89 -5.29 -4.83 22.16
N ALA A 90 -5.40 -3.51 22.31
CA ALA A 90 -4.60 -2.55 21.55
C ALA A 90 -3.08 -2.80 21.75
N ALA A 91 -2.68 -3.16 22.98
CA ALA A 91 -1.31 -3.49 23.30
C ALA A 91 -0.81 -4.74 22.55
N ASP A 92 -1.63 -5.81 22.49
CA ASP A 92 -1.28 -7.04 21.77
C ASP A 92 -1.23 -6.82 20.25
N LEU A 93 -2.13 -6.01 19.71
CA LEU A 93 -2.12 -5.63 18.30
C LEU A 93 -0.85 -4.87 17.91
N ALA A 94 -0.47 -3.88 18.73
CA ALA A 94 0.77 -3.12 18.50
C ALA A 94 2.02 -4.00 18.65
N ALA A 95 2.03 -4.92 19.64
CA ALA A 95 3.12 -5.88 19.84
C ALA A 95 3.26 -6.84 18.64
N ASP A 96 2.16 -7.30 18.08
CA ASP A 96 2.13 -8.18 16.91
C ASP A 96 2.67 -7.48 15.65
N VAL A 97 2.25 -6.24 15.39
CA VAL A 97 2.80 -5.42 14.28
C VAL A 97 4.32 -5.25 14.44
N ARG A 98 4.78 -4.96 15.66
CA ARG A 98 6.21 -4.80 15.96
C ARG A 98 6.98 -6.11 15.75
N ALA A 99 6.45 -7.24 16.22
CA ALA A 99 7.07 -8.54 16.06
C ALA A 99 7.19 -8.93 14.58
N ALA A 100 6.13 -8.75 13.80
CA ALA A 100 6.13 -9.00 12.38
C ALA A 100 7.12 -8.10 11.61
N ALA A 101 7.23 -6.82 12.01
CA ALA A 101 8.20 -5.89 11.40
C ALA A 101 9.65 -6.30 11.69
N ILE A 102 9.95 -6.73 12.92
CA ILE A 102 11.29 -7.23 13.30
C ILE A 102 11.62 -8.50 12.50
N ALA A 103 10.67 -9.44 12.39
CA ALA A 103 10.86 -10.67 11.63
C ALA A 103 11.10 -10.39 10.14
N PHE A 104 10.32 -9.49 9.54
CA PHE A 104 10.51 -9.04 8.16
C PHE A 104 11.90 -8.42 7.95
N ALA A 105 12.32 -7.53 8.84
CA ALA A 105 13.64 -6.89 8.75
C ALA A 105 14.78 -7.91 8.88
N ALA A 106 14.63 -8.92 9.73
CA ALA A 106 15.62 -10.00 9.87
C ALA A 106 15.74 -10.84 8.60
N GLU A 107 14.62 -11.21 7.95
CA GLU A 107 14.66 -11.90 6.65
C GLU A 107 15.33 -11.03 5.58
N ALA A 108 14.98 -9.75 5.48
CA ALA A 108 15.60 -8.81 4.54
C ALA A 108 17.12 -8.68 4.76
N ALA A 109 17.55 -8.56 6.02
CA ALA A 109 18.97 -8.44 6.36
C ALA A 109 19.76 -9.73 6.05
N SER A 110 19.10 -10.88 6.03
CA SER A 110 19.73 -12.18 5.76
C SER A 110 19.82 -12.51 4.27
N LEU A 111 19.22 -11.71 3.35
CA LEU A 111 19.30 -11.96 1.93
C LEU A 111 20.71 -11.66 1.38
N PRO A 112 21.36 -12.61 0.68
CA PRO A 112 22.53 -12.33 -0.11
C PRO A 112 22.18 -11.45 -1.33
N ASP A 113 23.14 -10.70 -1.85
CA ASP A 113 22.89 -9.70 -2.89
C ASP A 113 22.27 -10.31 -4.16
N GLU A 114 22.67 -11.49 -4.56
CA GLU A 114 22.12 -12.22 -5.72
C GLU A 114 20.65 -12.64 -5.52
N ALA A 115 20.20 -12.85 -4.28
CA ALA A 115 18.84 -13.30 -4.01
C ALA A 115 17.79 -12.19 -4.23
N TRP A 116 18.18 -10.92 -4.27
CA TRP A 116 17.26 -9.82 -4.58
C TRP A 116 16.68 -9.89 -5.99
N ALA A 117 17.34 -10.56 -6.92
CA ALA A 117 16.85 -10.81 -8.29
C ALA A 117 16.00 -12.08 -8.40
N ALA A 118 15.96 -12.93 -7.37
CA ALA A 118 15.18 -14.18 -7.39
C ALA A 118 13.69 -13.88 -7.58
N GLN A 119 13.03 -14.73 -8.38
CA GLN A 119 11.61 -14.56 -8.68
C GLN A 119 10.76 -15.15 -7.56
N VAL A 120 9.89 -14.30 -6.99
CA VAL A 120 8.89 -14.68 -6.00
C VAL A 120 7.50 -14.28 -6.50
N ARG A 121 6.45 -14.78 -5.87
CA ARG A 121 5.07 -14.50 -6.30
C ARG A 121 4.21 -14.06 -5.15
N MET A 122 3.53 -12.93 -5.34
CA MET A 122 2.47 -12.47 -4.45
C MET A 122 1.27 -13.42 -4.50
N LEU A 123 0.32 -13.26 -3.59
CA LEU A 123 -0.94 -14.03 -3.59
C LEU A 123 -1.69 -13.93 -4.92
N VAL A 124 -1.53 -12.82 -5.62
CA VAL A 124 -2.11 -12.54 -6.94
C VAL A 124 -1.07 -11.83 -7.80
N GLY A 125 -1.01 -12.15 -9.06
CA GLY A 125 -0.14 -11.49 -10.03
C GLY A 125 0.97 -12.39 -10.57
N PRO A 126 1.78 -11.86 -11.50
CA PRO A 126 2.92 -12.57 -12.07
C PRO A 126 4.07 -12.68 -11.06
N PRO A 127 5.04 -13.56 -11.31
CA PRO A 127 6.31 -13.54 -10.59
C PRO A 127 6.99 -12.16 -10.72
N MET A 128 7.69 -11.77 -9.65
CA MET A 128 8.43 -10.51 -9.58
C MET A 128 9.76 -10.71 -8.86
N PRO A 129 10.78 -9.86 -9.10
CA PRO A 129 12.01 -9.90 -8.31
C PRO A 129 11.73 -9.66 -6.82
N ALA A 130 12.44 -10.38 -5.95
CA ALA A 130 12.28 -10.27 -4.50
C ALA A 130 12.51 -8.85 -3.97
N ARG A 131 13.32 -8.02 -4.65
CA ARG A 131 13.49 -6.59 -4.35
C ARG A 131 12.16 -5.85 -4.24
N ARG A 132 11.19 -6.16 -5.13
CA ARG A 132 9.87 -5.54 -5.13
C ARG A 132 9.06 -5.78 -3.85
N VAL A 133 9.44 -6.78 -3.05
CA VAL A 133 8.83 -7.06 -1.74
C VAL A 133 8.98 -5.86 -0.79
N LEU A 134 10.10 -5.12 -0.89
CA LEU A 134 10.33 -3.92 -0.06
C LEU A 134 9.34 -2.81 -0.42
N ASP A 135 9.10 -2.56 -1.72
CA ASP A 135 8.15 -1.55 -2.20
C ASP A 135 6.73 -1.89 -1.73
N TRP A 136 6.36 -3.19 -1.84
CA TRP A 136 5.06 -3.66 -1.34
C TRP A 136 4.93 -3.48 0.17
N ARG A 137 5.99 -3.77 0.95
CA ARG A 137 5.92 -3.57 2.40
C ARG A 137 5.73 -2.11 2.78
N LEU A 138 6.47 -1.20 2.17
CA LEU A 138 6.31 0.24 2.41
C LEU A 138 4.88 0.69 2.08
N ARG A 139 4.36 0.26 0.93
CA ARG A 139 2.99 0.56 0.48
C ARG A 139 1.94 0.09 1.47
N GLU A 140 2.04 -1.13 1.96
CA GLU A 140 1.12 -1.70 2.95
C GLU A 140 1.13 -0.91 4.26
N VAL A 141 2.30 -0.51 4.74
CA VAL A 141 2.41 0.25 5.98
C VAL A 141 1.83 1.66 5.83
N GLU A 142 2.21 2.40 4.79
CA GLU A 142 1.78 3.79 4.60
C GLU A 142 0.28 3.90 4.33
N ILE A 143 -0.26 3.07 3.43
CA ILE A 143 -1.68 3.12 3.09
C ILE A 143 -2.54 2.68 4.27
N HIS A 144 -2.19 1.58 4.92
CA HIS A 144 -2.98 1.07 6.04
C HIS A 144 -2.82 1.89 7.32
N HIS A 145 -1.74 2.69 7.47
CA HIS A 145 -1.67 3.71 8.51
C HIS A 145 -2.77 4.76 8.31
N THR A 146 -2.99 5.21 7.06
CA THR A 146 -4.14 6.09 6.75
C THR A 146 -5.46 5.40 7.08
N ASP A 147 -5.60 4.13 6.72
CA ASP A 147 -6.83 3.36 6.93
C ASP A 147 -7.22 3.17 8.40
N LEU A 148 -6.29 3.31 9.34
CA LEU A 148 -6.62 3.32 10.78
C LEU A 148 -7.59 4.44 11.16
N GLY A 149 -7.61 5.56 10.43
CA GLY A 149 -8.47 6.70 10.75
C GLY A 149 -8.11 7.38 12.07
N THR A 150 -6.82 7.44 12.40
CA THR A 150 -6.28 8.03 13.66
C THR A 150 -5.57 9.37 13.43
N GLY A 151 -5.84 10.02 12.29
CA GLY A 151 -5.28 11.33 11.97
C GLY A 151 -4.03 11.31 11.07
N TYR A 152 -3.50 10.14 10.71
CA TYR A 152 -2.50 10.02 9.65
C TYR A 152 -3.21 10.10 8.29
N LEU A 153 -3.01 11.20 7.59
CA LEU A 153 -3.68 11.48 6.32
C LEU A 153 -2.72 11.32 5.14
N PRO A 154 -3.21 11.13 3.90
CA PRO A 154 -2.36 11.08 2.70
C PRO A 154 -1.39 12.25 2.55
N ALA A 155 -1.76 13.44 3.02
CA ALA A 155 -0.89 14.62 3.02
C ALA A 155 0.41 14.44 3.85
N ALA A 156 0.45 13.46 4.74
CA ALA A 156 1.64 13.12 5.54
C ALA A 156 2.53 12.04 4.88
N TRP A 157 2.13 11.47 3.74
CA TRP A 157 2.96 10.50 3.03
C TRP A 157 4.27 11.14 2.56
N PRO A 158 5.41 10.44 2.71
CA PRO A 158 6.69 10.93 2.21
C PRO A 158 6.64 11.23 0.72
N ALA A 159 7.30 12.32 0.29
CA ALA A 159 7.30 12.72 -1.12
C ALA A 159 7.89 11.64 -2.05
N GLU A 160 8.92 10.91 -1.59
CA GLU A 160 9.50 9.79 -2.33
C GLU A 160 8.49 8.65 -2.50
N PHE A 161 7.76 8.31 -1.44
CA PHE A 161 6.68 7.31 -1.53
C PHE A 161 5.64 7.69 -2.58
N VAL A 162 5.21 8.94 -2.61
CA VAL A 162 4.24 9.42 -3.60
C VAL A 162 4.83 9.38 -5.01
N ALA A 163 6.08 9.84 -5.19
CA ALA A 163 6.76 9.87 -6.48
C ALA A 163 6.95 8.47 -7.09
N GLU A 164 7.23 7.47 -6.28
CA GLU A 164 7.40 6.08 -6.71
C GLU A 164 6.05 5.40 -7.01
N ASN A 165 5.02 5.67 -6.20
CA ASN A 165 3.75 4.94 -6.30
C ASN A 165 2.78 5.54 -7.33
N LEU A 166 2.76 6.86 -7.53
CA LEU A 166 1.80 7.48 -8.45
C LEU A 166 1.92 6.94 -9.88
N PRO A 167 3.11 6.83 -10.51
CA PRO A 167 3.24 6.25 -11.84
C PRO A 167 2.77 4.80 -11.93
N GLU A 168 3.10 3.98 -10.93
CA GLU A 168 2.75 2.57 -10.90
C GLU A 168 1.25 2.37 -10.73
N VAL A 169 0.64 3.11 -9.79
CA VAL A 169 -0.82 3.05 -9.57
C VAL A 169 -1.56 3.55 -10.80
N ALA A 170 -1.17 4.69 -11.38
CA ALA A 170 -1.77 5.19 -12.62
C ALA A 170 -1.63 4.16 -13.76
N GLY A 171 -0.44 3.54 -13.91
CA GLY A 171 -0.20 2.48 -14.88
C GLY A 171 -1.11 1.26 -14.69
N SER A 172 -1.51 0.94 -13.46
CA SER A 172 -2.42 -0.17 -13.18
C SER A 172 -3.86 0.08 -13.64
N PHE A 173 -4.23 1.32 -13.90
CA PHE A 173 -5.52 1.71 -14.48
C PHE A 173 -5.46 1.89 -15.99
N ALA A 174 -4.28 1.86 -16.61
CA ALA A 174 -4.13 2.03 -18.06
C ALA A 174 -4.85 0.92 -18.80
N GLY A 175 -5.70 1.29 -19.76
CA GLY A 175 -6.46 0.34 -20.60
C GLY A 175 -7.56 -0.43 -19.89
N ARG A 176 -7.89 -0.14 -18.63
CA ARG A 176 -9.00 -0.77 -17.91
C ARG A 176 -10.33 -0.25 -18.44
N ASP A 177 -11.18 -1.15 -18.94
CA ASP A 177 -12.50 -0.81 -19.49
C ASP A 177 -13.49 -0.30 -18.43
N ASP A 178 -13.29 -0.69 -17.16
CA ASP A 178 -14.10 -0.26 -16.02
C ASP A 178 -13.69 1.09 -15.43
N ALA A 179 -12.56 1.66 -15.88
CA ALA A 179 -12.08 2.96 -15.45
C ALA A 179 -12.45 4.07 -16.43
N PRO A 180 -12.74 5.29 -15.98
CA PRO A 180 -12.96 6.43 -16.87
C PRO A 180 -11.69 6.81 -17.64
N SER A 181 -11.84 7.28 -18.90
CA SER A 181 -10.70 7.78 -19.67
C SER A 181 -10.28 9.15 -19.14
N CYS A 182 -9.17 9.20 -18.41
CA CYS A 182 -8.62 10.43 -17.82
C CYS A 182 -7.14 10.62 -18.16
N LEU A 183 -6.72 11.89 -18.20
CA LEU A 183 -5.32 12.31 -18.26
C LEU A 183 -4.95 13.00 -16.93
N LEU A 184 -4.11 12.34 -16.15
CA LEU A 184 -3.66 12.82 -14.84
C LEU A 184 -2.48 13.78 -15.02
N ARG A 185 -2.52 14.92 -14.34
CA ARG A 185 -1.48 15.97 -14.41
C ARG A 185 -1.11 16.45 -13.00
N PRO A 186 0.03 16.03 -12.43
CA PRO A 186 0.50 16.58 -11.17
C PRO A 186 0.89 18.05 -11.31
N ASP A 187 0.57 18.84 -10.30
CA ASP A 187 1.00 20.22 -10.22
C ASP A 187 2.53 20.34 -10.19
N GLY A 188 3.07 21.27 -10.95
CA GLY A 188 4.50 21.52 -10.99
C GLY A 188 5.35 20.44 -11.69
N SER A 189 4.72 19.55 -12.46
CA SER A 189 5.41 18.47 -13.18
C SER A 189 4.98 18.45 -14.65
N ASP A 190 5.92 18.13 -15.55
CA ASP A 190 5.65 17.86 -16.96
C ASP A 190 5.14 16.43 -17.21
N SER A 191 5.17 15.59 -16.18
CA SER A 191 4.69 14.21 -16.28
C SER A 191 3.17 14.16 -16.40
N SER A 192 2.68 13.17 -17.12
CA SER A 192 1.25 12.87 -17.17
C SER A 192 1.01 11.38 -17.41
N TRP A 193 -0.12 10.88 -16.91
CA TRP A 193 -0.49 9.47 -17.08
C TRP A 193 -1.91 9.37 -17.59
N ARG A 194 -2.12 8.51 -18.60
CA ARG A 194 -3.47 8.17 -19.04
C ARG A 194 -3.97 6.95 -18.27
N ILE A 195 -5.20 7.04 -17.78
CA ILE A 195 -5.94 5.92 -17.16
C ILE A 195 -7.22 5.64 -17.97
N GLY A 196 -7.77 4.44 -17.78
CA GLY A 196 -8.94 3.98 -18.53
C GLY A 196 -8.63 3.62 -19.99
N PRO A 197 -9.67 3.31 -20.77
CA PRO A 197 -9.53 2.91 -22.17
C PRO A 197 -9.13 4.09 -23.06
N ASP A 198 -8.45 3.80 -24.16
CA ASP A 198 -8.25 4.75 -25.24
C ASP A 198 -9.54 4.84 -26.07
N GLN A 199 -10.13 6.03 -26.13
CA GLN A 199 -11.39 6.26 -26.85
C GLN A 199 -11.12 7.12 -28.09
N PRO A 200 -11.06 6.52 -29.31
CA PRO A 200 -10.86 7.28 -30.52
C PRO A 200 -11.96 8.35 -30.72
N GLY A 201 -11.54 9.60 -30.91
CA GLY A 201 -12.46 10.72 -31.12
C GLY A 201 -13.01 11.38 -29.87
N ALA A 202 -12.76 10.84 -28.67
CA ALA A 202 -13.11 11.48 -27.41
C ALA A 202 -11.84 11.77 -26.59
N PRO A 203 -11.49 13.05 -26.34
CA PRO A 203 -10.33 13.37 -25.51
C PRO A 203 -10.57 12.91 -24.06
N PRO A 204 -9.52 12.43 -23.36
CA PRO A 204 -9.63 12.07 -21.95
C PRO A 204 -9.96 13.29 -21.10
N VAL A 205 -10.70 13.08 -20.03
CA VAL A 205 -10.94 14.10 -19.01
C VAL A 205 -9.62 14.45 -18.32
N SER A 206 -9.19 15.71 -18.36
CA SER A 206 -7.96 16.13 -17.66
C SER A 206 -8.26 16.35 -16.19
N VAL A 207 -7.56 15.62 -15.32
CA VAL A 207 -7.62 15.72 -13.85
C VAL A 207 -6.27 16.20 -13.35
N GLN A 208 -6.25 17.33 -12.64
CA GLN A 208 -5.03 18.00 -12.20
C GLN A 208 -5.07 18.26 -10.70
N GLY A 209 -3.92 18.15 -10.03
CA GLY A 209 -3.77 18.45 -8.61
C GLY A 209 -2.41 18.05 -8.07
N SER A 210 -2.24 18.11 -6.75
CA SER A 210 -1.00 17.65 -6.14
C SER A 210 -0.77 16.15 -6.42
N ALA A 211 0.47 15.73 -6.51
CA ALA A 211 0.82 14.31 -6.74
C ALA A 211 0.20 13.40 -5.64
N VAL A 212 0.23 13.86 -4.38
CA VAL A 212 -0.38 13.13 -3.26
C VAL A 212 -1.89 13.04 -3.39
N GLY A 213 -2.58 14.12 -3.80
CA GLY A 213 -4.02 14.11 -4.02
C GLY A 213 -4.43 13.16 -5.14
N LEU A 214 -3.68 13.16 -6.26
CA LEU A 214 -3.89 12.22 -7.35
C LEU A 214 -3.71 10.76 -6.90
N LEU A 215 -2.63 10.46 -6.16
CA LEU A 215 -2.38 9.12 -5.64
C LEU A 215 -3.49 8.68 -4.68
N ALA A 216 -3.85 9.52 -3.72
CA ALA A 216 -4.89 9.23 -2.73
C ALA A 216 -6.25 8.96 -3.38
N TRP A 217 -6.63 9.76 -4.38
CA TRP A 217 -7.84 9.57 -5.16
C TRP A 217 -7.81 8.26 -5.96
N LEU A 218 -6.69 7.96 -6.64
CA LEU A 218 -6.54 6.72 -7.43
C LEU A 218 -6.73 5.46 -6.58
N ILE A 219 -6.26 5.47 -5.34
CA ILE A 219 -6.37 4.31 -4.43
C ILE A 219 -7.59 4.37 -3.49
N GLY A 220 -8.48 5.37 -3.67
CA GLY A 220 -9.72 5.50 -2.91
C GLY A 220 -9.53 5.93 -1.46
N ARG A 221 -8.47 6.70 -1.14
CA ARG A 221 -8.20 7.31 0.18
C ARG A 221 -8.46 8.81 0.20
N ASP A 222 -9.00 9.35 -0.89
CA ASP A 222 -9.50 10.70 -1.03
C ASP A 222 -10.64 10.70 -2.05
N ASP A 223 -11.61 11.59 -1.89
CA ASP A 223 -12.75 11.72 -2.80
C ASP A 223 -12.43 12.54 -4.07
N GLY A 224 -11.23 13.09 -4.14
CA GLY A 224 -10.78 13.93 -5.25
C GLY A 224 -11.28 15.38 -5.18
N SER A 225 -11.93 15.81 -4.09
CA SER A 225 -12.47 17.16 -3.96
C SER A 225 -11.41 18.28 -4.09
N GLY A 226 -10.14 17.95 -3.79
CA GLY A 226 -8.99 18.83 -3.98
C GLY A 226 -8.42 18.85 -5.40
N LEU A 227 -8.94 18.03 -6.31
CA LEU A 227 -8.48 17.93 -7.70
C LEU A 227 -9.31 18.85 -8.62
N ARG A 228 -8.67 19.33 -9.67
CA ARG A 228 -9.30 20.17 -10.69
C ARG A 228 -9.57 19.36 -11.96
N VAL A 229 -10.77 19.48 -12.50
CA VAL A 229 -11.16 18.85 -13.76
C VAL A 229 -11.23 19.92 -14.86
N ALA A 230 -10.62 19.66 -16.00
CA ALA A 230 -10.70 20.60 -17.12
C ALA A 230 -12.16 20.75 -17.59
N GLY A 231 -12.62 22.00 -17.69
CA GLY A 231 -13.98 22.32 -18.08
C GLY A 231 -14.84 22.98 -16.99
N GLY A 232 -14.27 23.35 -15.82
CA GLY A 232 -14.94 24.14 -14.77
C GLY A 232 -15.19 23.37 -13.48
N ASP A 233 -16.35 23.56 -12.85
CA ASP A 233 -16.69 23.00 -11.52
C ASP A 233 -17.02 21.50 -11.52
N ALA A 234 -16.52 20.75 -12.52
CA ALA A 234 -16.73 19.31 -12.58
C ALA A 234 -15.92 18.58 -11.49
N VAL A 235 -16.55 17.61 -10.84
CA VAL A 235 -15.87 16.73 -9.89
C VAL A 235 -15.11 15.63 -10.64
N PRO A 236 -13.98 15.12 -10.10
CA PRO A 236 -13.31 13.97 -10.67
C PRO A 236 -14.25 12.77 -10.79
N PRO A 237 -14.13 11.97 -11.86
CA PRO A 237 -15.00 10.82 -12.03
C PRO A 237 -14.74 9.76 -10.95
N VAL A 238 -15.78 8.97 -10.64
CA VAL A 238 -15.65 7.84 -9.71
C VAL A 238 -14.79 6.76 -10.34
N LEU A 239 -13.81 6.29 -9.59
CA LEU A 239 -12.91 5.22 -10.01
C LEU A 239 -13.40 3.85 -9.51
N PRO A 240 -13.17 2.78 -10.27
CA PRO A 240 -13.32 1.44 -9.73
C PRO A 240 -12.27 1.20 -8.65
N PRO A 241 -12.49 0.23 -7.74
CA PRO A 241 -11.52 -0.08 -6.69
C PRO A 241 -10.12 -0.34 -7.28
N TRP A 242 -9.12 0.29 -6.67
CA TRP A 242 -7.74 -0.11 -6.87
C TRP A 242 -7.53 -1.47 -6.19
N ARG A 243 -6.73 -2.33 -6.76
CA ARG A 243 -6.57 -3.74 -6.37
C ARG A 243 -6.01 -3.95 -4.98
#